data_41e63cf527a10b4dbaf86a491d9b838f
#
_entry.id   41e63cf527a10b4dbaf86a491d9b838f
#
_cell.length_a   1.000
_cell.length_b   1.000
_cell.length_c   1.000
_cell.angle_alpha   90.00
_cell.angle_beta   90.00
_cell.angle_gamma   90.00
#
_symmetry.space_group_name_H-M   'P 1'
#
loop_
_entity.id
_entity.type
_entity.pdbx_description
1 polymer ?
#
loop_
_entity_poly.entity_id
_entity_poly.type
_entity_poly.pdbx_seq_one_letter_code
_entity_poly.pdbx_strand_id
1 'polypeptide(L)'
;MSWVRALNDNIIIEQTALLPVAKKRYLKNIELGYKMAKSLTDLCTIPKSGEQWLIVTEKQFNAFAVVLAIIQEKIIDELYFAIYRINQPTVDALIKFIEDGRIKKGKFIISSFFNQTKKPEEWALKLKGFCDRNKNFECCYLHNHAKVLCLKTGDDYFVFEGSGNMSDNARIEQYRFENYKETYDFHKEWMLNL
;
A
#
# COMPACT_ATOMS: atom_id res chain seq x y z
N MET A 1 3.08 -32.62 25.47
CA MET A 1 2.27 -31.57 26.11
C MET A 1 1.80 -30.63 25.02
N SER A 2 0.48 -30.56 24.86
CA SER A 2 -0.17 -29.88 23.71
C SER A 2 -0.16 -28.36 23.88
N TRP A 3 0.25 -27.63 22.86
CA TRP A 3 0.25 -26.15 22.75
C TRP A 3 -1.15 -25.51 22.75
N VAL A 4 -2.19 -26.31 22.85
CA VAL A 4 -3.60 -25.87 22.74
C VAL A 4 -4.20 -25.40 24.09
N ARG A 5 -3.50 -25.55 25.21
CA ARG A 5 -4.05 -25.23 26.55
C ARG A 5 -3.73 -23.84 27.11
N ALA A 6 -3.02 -22.99 26.38
CA ALA A 6 -2.61 -21.67 26.87
C ALA A 6 -3.47 -20.49 26.37
N LEU A 7 -4.60 -20.74 25.72
CA LEU A 7 -5.43 -19.67 25.14
C LEU A 7 -6.74 -19.37 25.90
N ASN A 8 -6.93 -19.89 27.12
CA ASN A 8 -8.22 -19.80 27.79
C ASN A 8 -8.27 -18.96 29.06
N ASP A 9 -7.34 -18.08 29.33
CA ASP A 9 -7.45 -17.21 30.52
C ASP A 9 -7.38 -15.72 30.11
N ASN A 10 -8.59 -15.13 30.05
CA ASN A 10 -8.89 -13.70 30.26
C ASN A 10 -8.18 -12.67 29.37
N ILE A 11 -8.45 -12.71 28.06
CA ILE A 11 -8.38 -11.49 27.26
C ILE A 11 -9.80 -10.95 27.16
N ILE A 12 -10.13 -9.94 27.96
CA ILE A 12 -11.25 -9.04 27.70
C ILE A 12 -10.85 -8.27 26.44
N ILE A 13 -11.32 -8.75 25.28
CA ILE A 13 -11.26 -7.99 24.05
C ILE A 13 -12.32 -6.90 24.22
N GLU A 14 -11.91 -5.69 24.62
CA GLU A 14 -12.72 -4.51 24.35
C GLU A 14 -13.07 -4.56 22.85
N GLN A 15 -14.35 -4.41 22.56
CA GLN A 15 -14.89 -4.41 21.19
C GLN A 15 -14.28 -3.26 20.39
N THR A 16 -13.09 -3.47 19.89
CA THR A 16 -12.56 -2.69 18.78
C THR A 16 -13.39 -2.98 17.54
N ALA A 17 -13.76 -1.93 16.83
CA ALA A 17 -14.64 -1.89 15.69
C ALA A 17 -14.63 -3.19 14.86
N LEU A 18 -15.80 -3.78 14.66
CA LEU A 18 -16.00 -4.98 13.86
C LEU A 18 -15.34 -4.79 12.50
N LEU A 19 -14.28 -5.55 12.23
CA LEU A 19 -13.75 -5.69 10.89
C LEU A 19 -14.90 -6.05 9.95
N PRO A 20 -15.01 -5.42 8.79
CA PRO A 20 -16.12 -5.65 7.89
C PRO A 20 -16.23 -7.14 7.57
N VAL A 21 -17.42 -7.70 7.80
CA VAL A 21 -17.73 -9.09 7.46
C VAL A 21 -17.39 -9.31 5.99
N ALA A 22 -16.63 -10.36 5.69
CA ALA A 22 -16.23 -10.69 4.32
C ALA A 22 -17.48 -10.74 3.40
N LYS A 23 -17.65 -9.74 2.54
CA LYS A 23 -18.70 -9.75 1.53
C LYS A 23 -18.32 -10.75 0.46
N LYS A 24 -19.18 -11.72 0.16
CA LYS A 24 -19.03 -12.59 -1.00
C LYS A 24 -19.04 -11.73 -2.26
N ARG A 25 -17.93 -11.71 -2.99
CA ARG A 25 -17.79 -10.99 -4.26
C ARG A 25 -17.99 -11.97 -5.40
N TYR A 26 -18.91 -11.69 -6.29
CA TYR A 26 -19.03 -12.41 -7.55
C TYR A 26 -18.14 -11.73 -8.59
N LEU A 27 -17.07 -12.39 -8.99
CA LEU A 27 -16.07 -11.90 -9.97
C LEU A 27 -16.60 -11.87 -11.42
N LYS A 28 -17.90 -11.65 -11.64
CA LYS A 28 -18.54 -11.80 -12.96
C LYS A 28 -18.03 -10.86 -14.05
N ASN A 29 -17.29 -9.80 -13.72
CA ASN A 29 -16.89 -8.77 -14.68
C ASN A 29 -15.43 -8.33 -14.55
N ILE A 30 -14.54 -9.19 -14.06
CA ILE A 30 -13.10 -8.86 -14.01
C ILE A 30 -12.42 -9.54 -15.19
N GLU A 31 -11.82 -8.74 -16.06
CA GLU A 31 -10.89 -9.23 -17.05
C GLU A 31 -9.54 -9.50 -16.39
N LEU A 32 -9.09 -10.75 -16.42
CA LEU A 32 -7.89 -11.22 -15.76
C LEU A 32 -6.70 -11.22 -16.73
N GLY A 33 -5.71 -10.36 -16.47
CA GLY A 33 -4.43 -10.35 -17.19
C GLY A 33 -3.31 -11.02 -16.39
N TYR A 34 -2.43 -11.76 -17.09
CA TYR A 34 -1.21 -12.31 -16.50
C TYR A 34 0.00 -11.63 -17.08
N LYS A 35 0.88 -11.08 -16.23
CA LYS A 35 2.09 -10.37 -16.66
C LYS A 35 3.32 -10.86 -15.91
N MET A 36 4.39 -11.16 -16.65
CA MET A 36 5.73 -11.20 -16.11
C MET A 36 6.39 -9.85 -16.39
N ALA A 37 6.47 -8.99 -15.38
CA ALA A 37 7.11 -7.69 -15.52
C ALA A 37 8.60 -7.81 -15.24
N LYS A 38 9.43 -7.56 -16.25
CA LYS A 38 10.90 -7.57 -16.16
C LYS A 38 11.49 -6.17 -15.99
N SER A 39 10.67 -5.13 -16.15
CA SER A 39 11.09 -3.73 -16.01
C SER A 39 9.90 -2.84 -15.67
N LEU A 40 10.18 -1.59 -15.25
CA LEU A 40 9.15 -0.55 -15.10
C LEU A 40 8.40 -0.30 -16.41
N THR A 41 9.08 -0.45 -17.55
CA THR A 41 8.48 -0.29 -18.87
C THR A 41 7.40 -1.34 -19.16
N ASP A 42 7.47 -2.52 -18.55
CA ASP A 42 6.43 -3.54 -18.68
C ASP A 42 5.14 -3.18 -17.89
N LEU A 43 5.22 -2.20 -16.99
CA LEU A 43 4.08 -1.58 -16.30
C LEU A 43 3.60 -0.28 -16.96
N CYS A 44 4.10 0.09 -18.13
CA CYS A 44 3.70 1.30 -18.85
C CYS A 44 2.23 1.32 -19.27
N THR A 45 1.54 0.21 -19.14
CA THR A 45 0.08 0.17 -19.23
C THR A 45 -0.48 -0.08 -17.84
N ILE A 46 -1.44 0.71 -17.41
CA ILE A 46 -2.18 0.51 -16.16
C ILE A 46 -3.49 -0.22 -16.45
N PRO A 47 -4.05 -1.00 -15.49
CA PRO A 47 -5.31 -1.69 -15.71
C PRO A 47 -6.44 -0.69 -15.96
N LYS A 48 -7.28 -0.97 -16.96
CA LYS A 48 -8.51 -0.21 -17.20
C LYS A 48 -9.54 -0.51 -16.10
N SER A 49 -10.57 0.31 -16.00
CA SER A 49 -11.66 0.08 -15.06
C SER A 49 -12.26 -1.33 -15.24
N GLY A 50 -12.32 -2.11 -14.16
CA GLY A 50 -12.76 -3.50 -14.15
C GLY A 50 -11.68 -4.54 -14.48
N GLU A 51 -10.46 -4.12 -14.85
CA GLU A 51 -9.35 -5.05 -15.10
C GLU A 51 -8.56 -5.37 -13.83
N GLN A 52 -8.03 -6.60 -13.79
CA GLN A 52 -7.10 -7.06 -12.77
C GLN A 52 -5.92 -7.78 -13.43
N TRP A 53 -4.72 -7.48 -12.98
CA TRP A 53 -3.50 -8.14 -13.42
C TRP A 53 -2.83 -8.90 -12.29
N LEU A 54 -2.44 -10.14 -12.56
CA LEU A 54 -1.52 -10.90 -11.71
C LEU A 54 -0.11 -10.74 -12.27
N ILE A 55 0.79 -10.24 -11.44
CA ILE A 55 2.14 -9.87 -11.83
C ILE A 55 3.13 -10.72 -11.02
N VAL A 56 4.12 -11.29 -11.71
CA VAL A 56 5.30 -11.89 -11.07
C VAL A 56 6.52 -11.13 -11.55
N THR A 57 7.38 -10.74 -10.65
CA THR A 57 8.62 -10.02 -10.95
C THR A 57 9.81 -10.69 -10.25
N GLU A 58 10.95 -10.68 -10.91
CA GLU A 58 12.20 -11.17 -10.36
C GLU A 58 13.18 -10.00 -10.21
N LYS A 59 13.29 -9.45 -8.98
CA LYS A 59 14.24 -8.38 -8.59
C LYS A 59 14.17 -7.06 -9.38
N GLN A 60 13.10 -6.81 -10.12
CA GLN A 60 13.11 -5.74 -11.13
C GLN A 60 12.57 -4.40 -10.63
N PHE A 61 11.63 -4.41 -9.71
CA PHE A 61 11.06 -3.20 -9.13
C PHE A 61 10.42 -3.46 -7.76
N ASN A 62 10.24 -2.42 -6.98
CA ASN A 62 9.48 -2.45 -5.73
C ASN A 62 8.04 -1.93 -5.93
N ALA A 63 7.20 -2.03 -4.90
CA ALA A 63 5.80 -1.63 -5.00
C ALA A 63 5.60 -0.14 -5.33
N PHE A 64 6.58 0.74 -5.10
CA PHE A 64 6.52 2.15 -5.47
C PHE A 64 6.54 2.40 -6.98
N ALA A 65 6.97 1.40 -7.76
CA ALA A 65 6.97 1.49 -9.22
C ALA A 65 5.59 1.80 -9.81
N VAL A 66 4.51 1.34 -9.16
CA VAL A 66 3.14 1.65 -9.57
C VAL A 66 2.81 3.13 -9.39
N VAL A 67 3.28 3.74 -8.29
CA VAL A 67 3.13 5.19 -8.08
C VAL A 67 3.84 5.94 -9.21
N LEU A 68 5.07 5.52 -9.55
CA LEU A 68 5.84 6.12 -10.65
C LEU A 68 5.14 5.98 -12.00
N ALA A 69 4.59 4.80 -12.30
CA ALA A 69 3.87 4.55 -13.55
C ALA A 69 2.63 5.44 -13.68
N ILE A 70 1.83 5.56 -12.62
CA ILE A 70 0.61 6.36 -12.65
C ILE A 70 0.93 7.86 -12.71
N ILE A 71 1.94 8.32 -11.97
CA ILE A 71 2.26 9.74 -11.86
C ILE A 71 2.84 10.31 -13.16
N GLN A 72 3.36 9.48 -14.06
CA GLN A 72 3.82 9.94 -15.38
C GLN A 72 2.68 10.53 -16.20
N GLU A 73 1.49 9.98 -16.10
CA GLU A 73 0.35 10.36 -16.93
C GLU A 73 -0.74 11.12 -16.17
N LYS A 74 -0.88 10.89 -14.87
CA LYS A 74 -2.00 11.37 -14.06
C LYS A 74 -1.55 12.03 -12.76
N ILE A 75 -2.41 12.90 -12.23
CA ILE A 75 -2.30 13.40 -10.87
C ILE A 75 -3.02 12.40 -9.95
N ILE A 76 -2.39 12.06 -8.83
CA ILE A 76 -2.95 11.19 -7.81
C ILE A 76 -3.74 12.04 -6.83
N ASP A 77 -5.07 11.91 -6.83
CA ASP A 77 -5.94 12.64 -5.92
C ASP A 77 -5.84 12.10 -4.49
N GLU A 78 -5.73 10.78 -4.35
CA GLU A 78 -5.60 10.10 -3.06
C GLU A 78 -4.57 8.98 -3.14
N LEU A 79 -3.66 8.92 -2.17
CA LEU A 79 -2.70 7.84 -2.00
C LEU A 79 -2.78 7.29 -0.57
N TYR A 80 -3.22 6.06 -0.42
CA TYR A 80 -3.20 5.35 0.85
C TYR A 80 -2.32 4.11 0.72
N PHE A 81 -1.47 3.86 1.69
CA PHE A 81 -0.77 2.59 1.72
C PHE A 81 -0.51 2.06 3.13
N ALA A 82 -0.50 0.75 3.24
CA ALA A 82 0.03 0.02 4.37
C ALA A 82 1.19 -0.85 3.88
N ILE A 83 2.40 -0.59 4.38
CA ILE A 83 3.63 -1.25 3.93
C ILE A 83 4.53 -1.60 5.11
N TYR A 84 5.21 -2.76 5.04
CA TYR A 84 6.13 -3.13 6.09
C TYR A 84 7.37 -2.24 6.07
N ARG A 85 7.99 -2.03 4.88
CA ARG A 85 9.25 -1.27 4.73
C ARG A 85 9.22 -0.35 3.51
N ILE A 86 9.80 0.84 3.71
CA ILE A 86 10.11 1.81 2.67
C ILE A 86 11.60 2.20 2.81
N ASN A 87 12.22 2.76 1.80
CA ASN A 87 13.60 3.25 1.86
C ASN A 87 13.70 4.76 1.65
N GLN A 88 14.88 5.32 1.93
CA GLN A 88 15.12 6.76 1.83
C GLN A 88 14.81 7.33 0.42
N PRO A 89 15.29 6.72 -0.70
CA PRO A 89 14.98 7.24 -2.04
C PRO A 89 13.48 7.31 -2.33
N THR A 90 12.71 6.30 -1.86
CA THR A 90 11.26 6.29 -2.04
C THR A 90 10.58 7.40 -1.22
N VAL A 91 11.02 7.63 0.02
CA VAL A 91 10.51 8.74 0.85
C VAL A 91 10.81 10.08 0.21
N ASP A 92 12.01 10.28 -0.30
CA ASP A 92 12.42 11.53 -0.96
C ASP A 92 11.57 11.80 -2.20
N ALA A 93 11.37 10.78 -3.04
CA ALA A 93 10.51 10.88 -4.22
C ALA A 93 9.04 11.15 -3.85
N LEU A 94 8.52 10.47 -2.83
CA LEU A 94 7.15 10.66 -2.34
C LEU A 94 6.92 12.10 -1.88
N ILE A 95 7.81 12.63 -1.04
CA ILE A 95 7.76 14.01 -0.55
C ILE A 95 7.79 14.99 -1.72
N LYS A 96 8.73 14.79 -2.66
CA LYS A 96 8.82 15.64 -3.85
C LYS A 96 7.53 15.66 -4.66
N PHE A 97 6.90 14.49 -4.91
CA PHE A 97 5.66 14.44 -5.67
C PHE A 97 4.49 15.12 -4.95
N ILE A 98 4.50 15.11 -3.62
CA ILE A 98 3.52 15.86 -2.81
C ILE A 98 3.78 17.37 -2.94
N GLU A 99 5.01 17.83 -2.80
CA GLU A 99 5.39 19.24 -2.93
C GLU A 99 5.11 19.79 -4.33
N ASP A 100 5.31 18.96 -5.37
CA ASP A 100 5.01 19.29 -6.77
C ASP A 100 3.50 19.24 -7.09
N GLY A 101 2.63 18.93 -6.10
CA GLY A 101 1.17 18.83 -6.29
C GLY A 101 0.71 17.61 -7.11
N ARG A 102 1.61 16.65 -7.37
CA ARG A 102 1.30 15.42 -8.11
C ARG A 102 0.55 14.39 -7.27
N ILE A 103 0.60 14.51 -5.95
CA ILE A 103 -0.18 13.73 -4.97
C ILE A 103 -0.83 14.73 -4.04
N LYS A 104 -2.20 14.70 -3.92
CA LYS A 104 -2.95 15.75 -3.23
C LYS A 104 -3.24 15.44 -1.76
N LYS A 105 -3.51 14.19 -1.42
CA LYS A 105 -3.74 13.76 -0.03
C LYS A 105 -3.42 12.28 0.18
N GLY A 106 -3.21 11.86 1.43
CA GLY A 106 -2.96 10.46 1.73
C GLY A 106 -2.75 10.13 3.20
N LYS A 107 -2.76 8.80 3.47
CA LYS A 107 -2.36 8.24 4.76
C LYS A 107 -1.40 7.08 4.55
N PHE A 108 -0.32 7.08 5.30
CA PHE A 108 0.81 6.18 5.16
C PHE A 108 0.99 5.37 6.43
N ILE A 109 0.73 4.07 6.36
CA ILE A 109 0.84 3.14 7.48
C ILE A 109 2.09 2.30 7.25
N ILE A 110 3.09 2.45 8.12
CA ILE A 110 4.38 1.78 8.01
C ILE A 110 4.62 0.96 9.28
N SER A 111 5.42 -0.09 9.18
CA SER A 111 5.75 -0.89 10.36
C SER A 111 6.44 -0.06 11.43
N SER A 112 5.95 -0.15 12.66
CA SER A 112 6.54 0.50 13.83
C SER A 112 7.95 0.01 14.15
N PHE A 113 8.38 -1.12 13.58
CA PHE A 113 9.73 -1.65 13.71
C PHE A 113 10.81 -0.60 13.37
N PHE A 114 10.55 0.28 12.39
CA PHE A 114 11.51 1.28 11.91
C PHE A 114 11.50 2.59 12.70
N ASN A 115 10.48 2.83 13.55
CA ASN A 115 10.35 4.05 14.34
C ASN A 115 10.50 3.83 15.85
N GLN A 116 10.30 2.58 16.34
CA GLN A 116 10.31 2.26 17.78
C GLN A 116 11.68 1.80 18.31
N THR A 117 12.70 1.73 17.49
CA THR A 117 14.06 1.36 17.91
C THR A 117 14.72 2.50 18.71
N LYS A 118 15.76 2.17 19.50
CA LYS A 118 16.59 3.19 20.16
C LYS A 118 17.22 4.19 19.18
N LYS A 119 17.30 3.84 17.91
CA LYS A 119 17.81 4.66 16.82
C LYS A 119 16.85 4.50 15.62
N PRO A 120 15.78 5.31 15.55
CA PRO A 120 14.88 5.30 14.41
C PRO A 120 15.61 5.56 13.08
N GLU A 121 15.09 4.98 11.99
CA GLU A 121 15.60 5.26 10.65
C GLU A 121 15.33 6.72 10.27
N GLU A 122 16.33 7.39 9.66
CA GLU A 122 16.22 8.81 9.28
C GLU A 122 15.05 9.08 8.34
N TRP A 123 14.81 8.20 7.39
CA TRP A 123 13.68 8.31 6.48
C TRP A 123 12.32 8.25 7.21
N ALA A 124 12.23 7.48 8.32
CA ALA A 124 11.03 7.38 9.11
C ALA A 124 10.72 8.70 9.82
N LEU A 125 11.72 9.31 10.43
CA LEU A 125 11.59 10.62 11.06
C LEU A 125 11.27 11.71 10.04
N LYS A 126 11.91 11.67 8.86
CA LYS A 126 11.70 12.62 7.77
C LYS A 126 10.25 12.59 7.28
N LEU A 127 9.73 11.40 6.97
CA LEU A 127 8.36 11.26 6.47
C LEU A 127 7.33 11.68 7.51
N LYS A 128 7.49 11.24 8.77
CA LYS A 128 6.59 11.64 9.86
C LYS A 128 6.58 13.15 10.04
N GLY A 129 7.76 13.77 10.16
CA GLY A 129 7.86 15.21 10.32
C GLY A 129 7.33 16.02 9.12
N PHE A 130 7.39 15.47 7.91
CA PHE A 130 6.76 16.07 6.73
C PHE A 130 5.23 16.02 6.84
N CYS A 131 4.66 14.86 7.15
CA CYS A 131 3.21 14.70 7.28
C CYS A 131 2.64 15.54 8.43
N ASP A 132 3.33 15.63 9.57
CA ASP A 132 2.88 16.44 10.72
C ASP A 132 2.73 17.93 10.39
N ARG A 133 3.47 18.43 9.40
CA ARG A 133 3.39 19.81 8.92
C ARG A 133 2.40 20.01 7.77
N ASN A 134 1.86 18.92 7.21
CA ASN A 134 0.97 18.95 6.04
C ASN A 134 -0.37 18.29 6.35
N LYS A 135 -1.41 19.11 6.55
CA LYS A 135 -2.76 18.67 6.98
C LYS A 135 -3.44 17.65 6.03
N ASN A 136 -2.99 17.56 4.79
CA ASN A 136 -3.56 16.62 3.82
C ASN A 136 -2.94 15.22 3.91
N PHE A 137 -1.90 15.05 4.74
CA PHE A 137 -1.16 13.79 4.82
C PHE A 137 -1.01 13.34 6.27
N GLU A 138 -1.17 12.05 6.47
CA GLU A 138 -0.97 11.39 7.75
C GLU A 138 0.07 10.27 7.61
N CYS A 139 0.95 10.14 8.59
CA CYS A 139 1.90 9.03 8.68
C CYS A 139 1.79 8.36 10.05
N CYS A 140 1.44 7.08 10.06
CA CYS A 140 1.30 6.25 11.25
C CYS A 140 2.31 5.11 11.24
N TYR A 141 2.91 4.84 12.41
CA TYR A 141 3.77 3.68 12.62
C TYR A 141 3.04 2.68 13.51
N LEU A 142 2.59 1.57 12.92
CA LEU A 142 1.80 0.54 13.59
C LEU A 142 2.48 -0.83 13.45
N HIS A 143 2.08 -1.80 14.25
CA HIS A 143 2.53 -3.19 14.08
C HIS A 143 1.90 -3.78 12.81
N ASN A 144 2.54 -3.55 11.68
CA ASN A 144 2.01 -3.78 10.34
C ASN A 144 2.96 -4.63 9.49
N HIS A 145 2.43 -5.61 8.76
CA HIS A 145 3.14 -6.40 7.75
C HIS A 145 2.40 -6.44 6.40
N ALA A 146 1.33 -5.68 6.25
CA ALA A 146 0.62 -5.55 4.98
C ALA A 146 1.50 -4.89 3.91
N LYS A 147 1.15 -5.12 2.65
CA LYS A 147 1.76 -4.50 1.47
C LYS A 147 0.66 -4.21 0.47
N VAL A 148 0.00 -3.08 0.70
CA VAL A 148 -1.16 -2.63 -0.07
C VAL A 148 -1.03 -1.14 -0.36
N LEU A 149 -1.27 -0.77 -1.60
CA LEU A 149 -1.36 0.62 -2.06
C LEU A 149 -2.72 0.84 -2.70
N CYS A 150 -3.36 1.94 -2.37
CA CYS A 150 -4.60 2.41 -2.96
C CYS A 150 -4.37 3.80 -3.55
N LEU A 151 -4.66 3.96 -4.85
CA LEU A 151 -4.47 5.21 -5.56
C LEU A 151 -5.78 5.59 -6.28
N LYS A 152 -6.18 6.84 -6.14
CA LYS A 152 -7.31 7.39 -6.90
C LYS A 152 -6.80 8.47 -7.84
N THR A 153 -7.23 8.43 -9.11
CA THR A 153 -6.92 9.45 -10.12
C THR A 153 -8.19 9.72 -10.95
N GLY A 154 -8.88 10.85 -10.70
CA GLY A 154 -10.19 11.07 -11.32
C GLY A 154 -11.17 9.94 -11.01
N ASP A 155 -11.59 9.21 -12.05
CA ASP A 155 -12.55 8.10 -11.93
C ASP A 155 -11.90 6.71 -11.80
N ASP A 156 -10.57 6.63 -11.80
CA ASP A 156 -9.83 5.38 -11.62
C ASP A 156 -9.52 5.11 -10.14
N TYR A 157 -9.65 3.84 -9.75
CA TYR A 157 -9.49 3.35 -8.38
C TYR A 157 -8.54 2.16 -8.34
N PHE A 158 -7.26 2.45 -8.28
CA PHE A 158 -6.22 1.43 -8.32
C PHE A 158 -5.94 0.82 -6.96
N VAL A 159 -5.78 -0.50 -6.94
CA VAL A 159 -5.25 -1.25 -5.81
C VAL A 159 -4.08 -2.09 -6.28
N PHE A 160 -2.96 -1.97 -5.58
CA PHE A 160 -1.78 -2.79 -5.79
C PHE A 160 -1.39 -3.45 -4.48
N GLU A 161 -1.43 -4.77 -4.44
CA GLU A 161 -1.07 -5.53 -3.25
C GLU A 161 -0.23 -6.75 -3.60
N GLY A 162 0.57 -7.23 -2.63
CA GLY A 162 1.39 -8.42 -2.88
C GLY A 162 2.42 -8.70 -1.81
N SER A 163 3.50 -9.37 -2.20
CA SER A 163 4.57 -9.78 -1.27
C SER A 163 5.67 -8.73 -1.08
N GLY A 164 5.87 -7.83 -2.07
CA GLY A 164 7.00 -6.91 -2.08
C GLY A 164 6.78 -5.61 -1.33
N ASN A 165 7.86 -5.05 -0.79
CA ASN A 165 7.89 -3.77 -0.09
C ASN A 165 8.14 -2.59 -1.05
N MET A 166 8.10 -1.36 -0.52
CA MET A 166 8.57 -0.13 -1.20
C MET A 166 10.07 0.11 -0.97
N SER A 167 10.85 -0.94 -0.84
CA SER A 167 12.31 -0.94 -0.74
C SER A 167 12.87 -1.94 -1.72
N ASP A 168 14.20 -2.07 -1.78
CA ASP A 168 14.83 -3.03 -2.68
C ASP A 168 14.36 -4.46 -2.40
N ASN A 169 13.85 -5.11 -3.44
CA ASN A 169 13.42 -6.50 -3.41
C ASN A 169 14.50 -7.38 -4.04
N ALA A 170 15.01 -8.33 -3.28
CA ALA A 170 16.09 -9.23 -3.73
C ALA A 170 15.59 -10.60 -4.22
N ARG A 171 14.28 -10.81 -4.26
CA ARG A 171 13.62 -12.09 -4.50
C ARG A 171 12.53 -11.99 -5.55
N ILE A 172 11.94 -13.14 -5.91
CA ILE A 172 10.71 -13.18 -6.68
C ILE A 172 9.59 -12.61 -5.82
N GLU A 173 8.85 -11.66 -6.38
CA GLU A 173 7.68 -11.05 -5.77
C GLU A 173 6.46 -11.26 -6.66
N GLN A 174 5.30 -11.37 -6.03
CA GLN A 174 4.02 -11.45 -6.71
C GLN A 174 3.14 -10.28 -6.31
N TYR A 175 2.34 -9.81 -7.27
CA TYR A 175 1.43 -8.71 -7.04
C TYR A 175 0.11 -8.93 -7.75
N ARG A 176 -0.94 -8.33 -7.18
CA ARG A 176 -2.22 -8.08 -7.82
C ARG A 176 -2.34 -6.58 -8.05
N PHE A 177 -2.58 -6.19 -9.29
CA PHE A 177 -2.82 -4.81 -9.67
C PHE A 177 -4.19 -4.71 -10.33
N GLU A 178 -5.08 -3.93 -9.79
CA GLU A 178 -6.44 -3.81 -10.30
C GLU A 178 -6.94 -2.37 -10.27
N ASN A 179 -7.90 -2.07 -11.16
CA ASN A 179 -8.64 -0.81 -11.17
C ASN A 179 -10.11 -1.13 -10.88
N TYR A 180 -10.43 -1.19 -9.58
CA TYR A 180 -11.76 -1.58 -9.13
C TYR A 180 -12.16 -0.88 -7.84
N LYS A 181 -13.27 -0.11 -7.92
CA LYS A 181 -13.68 0.80 -6.85
C LYS A 181 -13.98 0.09 -5.53
N GLU A 182 -14.66 -1.06 -5.55
CA GLU A 182 -15.04 -1.75 -4.31
C GLU A 182 -13.84 -2.27 -3.53
N THR A 183 -12.80 -2.75 -4.21
CA THR A 183 -11.56 -3.18 -3.54
C THR A 183 -10.80 -1.97 -3.01
N TYR A 184 -10.77 -0.88 -3.77
CA TYR A 184 -10.19 0.38 -3.32
C TYR A 184 -10.91 0.89 -2.06
N ASP A 185 -12.24 0.96 -2.05
CA ASP A 185 -13.03 1.43 -0.92
C ASP A 185 -12.82 0.54 0.31
N PHE A 186 -12.78 -0.80 0.13
CA PHE A 186 -12.48 -1.73 1.20
C PHE A 186 -11.13 -1.46 1.87
N HIS A 187 -10.07 -1.32 1.07
CA HIS A 187 -8.73 -1.06 1.62
C HIS A 187 -8.61 0.33 2.22
N LYS A 188 -9.18 1.34 1.59
CA LYS A 188 -9.21 2.70 2.11
C LYS A 188 -9.93 2.78 3.46
N GLU A 189 -11.08 2.11 3.60
CA GLU A 189 -11.89 2.14 4.81
C GLU A 189 -11.10 1.64 6.03
N TRP A 190 -10.49 0.45 5.95
CA TRP A 190 -9.74 -0.05 7.09
C TRP A 190 -8.46 0.76 7.37
N MET A 191 -7.79 1.31 6.34
CA MET A 191 -6.62 2.16 6.56
C MET A 191 -6.98 3.48 7.24
N LEU A 192 -8.15 4.05 6.95
CA LEU A 192 -8.61 5.29 7.59
C LEU A 192 -9.06 5.08 9.03
N ASN A 193 -9.51 3.88 9.38
CA ASN A 193 -10.00 3.52 10.72
C ASN A 193 -8.89 3.08 11.70
N LEU A 194 -7.64 3.00 11.25
CA LEU A 194 -6.46 2.78 12.10
C LEU A 194 -5.82 4.10 12.51
#